data_755abfca4eb59f0d145b0273dbdad59d
#
_entry.id   755abfca4eb59f0d145b0273dbdad59d
#
_cell.length_a   1.000
_cell.length_b   1.000
_cell.length_c   1.000
_cell.angle_alpha   90.00
_cell.angle_beta   90.00
_cell.angle_gamma   90.00
#
_symmetry.space_group_name_H-M   'P 1'
#
loop_
_entity.id
_entity.type
_entity.pdbx_description
1 polymer ?
#
loop_
_entity_poly.entity_id
_entity_poly.type
_entity_poly.pdbx_seq_one_letter_code
_entity_poly.pdbx_strand_id
1 'polypeptide(L)'
;MKKYWKYELKRNLLPLAAFTAIACLICAIFGATSYIVSSWEGTLRAVNSVISTPTVILGILCTLVPVMQFSFRMETRSADLWFSLPVKRERQLLVRLLAGLLLAFIPYTAAYWVQFVILVCRENAFELVHYLTFYLASLPLGALLFGINSFVFSRANTVWDGLAFLLGWSFLLAMPFLYLNTYIYSFSKYVSADAFITYAPLGYAAVWFDGLICGDAEAFAEASYMFPVAAATGVAAYAGLFLYAGRDRAESAGQISDSPWGYKTLLPLYIFFFSACNSPDSGSMFWILSALILVLGFVLYVVYRRSFRLKKQDILLLLLAFAAGVALACFGAYVIAEPIAPPLRIPIDENMAL
;
A
#
# COMPACT_ATOMS: atom_id res chain seq x y z
N MET A 1 3.01 25.24 -22.36
CA MET A 1 2.51 24.66 -21.12
C MET A 1 1.06 24.96 -20.83
N LYS A 2 0.59 26.23 -20.82
CA LYS A 2 -0.82 26.57 -20.50
C LYS A 2 -1.86 25.83 -21.35
N LYS A 3 -1.61 25.64 -22.68
CA LYS A 3 -2.53 24.93 -23.58
C LYS A 3 -2.60 23.43 -23.23
N TYR A 4 -1.47 22.78 -22.93
CA TYR A 4 -1.41 21.37 -22.53
C TYR A 4 -2.10 21.12 -21.19
N TRP A 5 -1.86 21.97 -20.19
CA TRP A 5 -2.56 21.96 -18.91
C TRP A 5 -4.09 22.07 -19.06
N LYS A 6 -4.54 23.03 -19.85
CA LYS A 6 -5.97 23.21 -20.14
C LYS A 6 -6.60 22.00 -20.83
N TYR A 7 -5.85 21.36 -21.72
CA TYR A 7 -6.31 20.14 -22.39
C TYR A 7 -6.45 18.98 -21.39
N GLU A 8 -5.44 18.74 -20.54
CA GLU A 8 -5.48 17.67 -19.54
C GLU A 8 -6.62 17.88 -18.53
N LEU A 9 -6.84 19.12 -18.08
CA LEU A 9 -7.97 19.41 -17.19
C LEU A 9 -9.32 19.13 -17.88
N LYS A 10 -9.49 19.56 -19.15
CA LYS A 10 -10.74 19.29 -19.87
C LYS A 10 -10.98 17.80 -20.07
N ARG A 11 -9.93 17.04 -20.38
CA ARG A 11 -10.02 15.59 -20.57
C ARG A 11 -10.48 14.89 -19.29
N ASN A 12 -10.04 15.38 -18.14
CA ASN A 12 -10.33 14.79 -16.85
C ASN A 12 -11.63 15.30 -16.19
N LEU A 13 -12.38 16.23 -16.81
CA LEU A 13 -13.61 16.77 -16.22
C LEU A 13 -14.71 15.72 -16.04
N LEU A 14 -14.92 14.85 -17.03
CA LEU A 14 -15.93 13.80 -16.92
C LEU A 14 -15.58 12.76 -15.86
N PRO A 15 -14.37 12.17 -15.83
CA PRO A 15 -13.94 11.33 -14.71
C PRO A 15 -14.02 12.03 -13.36
N LEU A 16 -13.64 13.30 -13.28
CA LEU A 16 -13.71 14.09 -12.05
C LEU A 16 -15.15 14.18 -11.51
N ALA A 17 -16.10 14.52 -12.40
CA ALA A 17 -17.51 14.61 -12.02
C ALA A 17 -18.06 13.24 -11.58
N ALA A 18 -17.72 12.18 -12.30
CA ALA A 18 -18.14 10.82 -11.96
C ALA A 18 -17.58 10.36 -10.61
N PHE A 19 -16.27 10.52 -10.37
CA PHE A 19 -15.66 10.15 -9.10
C PHE A 19 -16.21 10.98 -7.94
N THR A 20 -16.44 12.28 -8.15
CA THR A 20 -17.03 13.15 -7.13
C THR A 20 -18.45 12.70 -6.78
N ALA A 21 -19.29 12.42 -7.78
CA ALA A 21 -20.66 11.98 -7.56
C ALA A 21 -20.70 10.63 -6.83
N ILE A 22 -19.89 9.65 -7.26
CA ILE A 22 -19.83 8.32 -6.63
C ILE A 22 -19.30 8.44 -5.20
N ALA A 23 -18.24 9.18 -4.98
CA ALA A 23 -17.65 9.37 -3.66
C ALA A 23 -18.61 10.05 -2.69
N CYS A 24 -19.29 11.12 -3.12
CA CYS A 24 -20.31 11.80 -2.32
C CYS A 24 -21.49 10.88 -2.02
N LEU A 25 -21.95 10.09 -2.98
CA LEU A 25 -23.05 9.14 -2.78
C LEU A 25 -22.69 8.08 -1.74
N ILE A 26 -21.51 7.46 -1.85
CA ILE A 26 -21.03 6.47 -0.90
C ILE A 26 -20.96 7.09 0.51
N CYS A 27 -20.29 8.24 0.65
CA CYS A 27 -20.16 8.91 1.93
C CYS A 27 -21.50 9.38 2.51
N ALA A 28 -22.45 9.78 1.65
CA ALA A 28 -23.80 10.13 2.10
C ALA A 28 -24.56 8.92 2.65
N ILE A 29 -24.50 7.77 1.96
CA ILE A 29 -25.13 6.53 2.41
C ILE A 29 -24.53 6.09 3.76
N PHE A 30 -23.19 6.01 3.85
CA PHE A 30 -22.53 5.61 5.09
C PHE A 30 -22.79 6.61 6.22
N GLY A 31 -22.72 7.91 5.97
CA GLY A 31 -23.07 8.93 6.96
C GLY A 31 -24.52 8.86 7.43
N ALA A 32 -25.45 8.51 6.51
CA ALA A 32 -26.87 8.39 6.84
C ALA A 32 -27.21 7.08 7.58
N THR A 33 -26.49 6.00 7.36
CA THR A 33 -26.76 4.69 7.98
C THR A 33 -25.99 4.46 9.28
N SER A 34 -24.97 5.25 9.55
CA SER A 34 -24.12 5.07 10.72
C SER A 34 -24.73 5.68 11.97
N TYR A 35 -24.64 4.92 13.07
CA TYR A 35 -25.03 5.37 14.40
C TYR A 35 -23.77 5.52 15.24
N ILE A 36 -23.71 6.60 16.02
CA ILE A 36 -22.69 6.75 17.05
C ILE A 36 -23.21 6.05 18.29
N VAL A 37 -22.51 4.99 18.67
CA VAL A 37 -22.78 4.30 19.92
C VAL A 37 -21.99 4.98 21.01
N SER A 38 -22.67 5.46 22.07
CA SER A 38 -22.02 5.89 23.29
C SER A 38 -21.34 4.69 23.94
N SER A 39 -20.04 4.76 24.19
CA SER A 39 -19.37 3.73 24.97
C SER A 39 -19.80 3.80 26.45
N TRP A 40 -19.67 2.70 27.18
CA TRP A 40 -20.08 2.55 28.58
C TRP A 40 -19.45 3.59 29.54
N GLU A 41 -18.45 4.31 29.12
CA GLU A 41 -17.73 5.32 29.90
C GLU A 41 -18.17 6.77 29.61
N GLY A 42 -19.31 6.96 28.90
CA GLY A 42 -19.84 8.30 28.64
C GLY A 42 -19.06 9.14 27.62
N THR A 43 -17.97 8.61 27.06
CA THR A 43 -17.28 9.20 25.93
C THR A 43 -17.88 8.70 24.63
N LEU A 44 -18.44 9.63 23.85
CA LEU A 44 -18.95 9.34 22.51
C LEU A 44 -17.76 8.98 21.58
N ARG A 45 -17.48 7.69 21.44
CA ARG A 45 -16.58 7.23 20.39
C ARG A 45 -17.37 7.17 19.09
N ALA A 46 -17.05 8.05 18.16
CA ALA A 46 -17.48 7.87 16.79
C ALA A 46 -17.04 6.49 16.34
N VAL A 47 -17.96 5.70 15.77
CA VAL A 47 -17.59 4.37 15.24
C VAL A 47 -16.55 4.63 14.15
N ASN A 48 -15.33 4.15 14.37
CA ASN A 48 -14.17 4.36 13.49
C ASN A 48 -14.48 4.09 12.00
N SER A 49 -15.37 3.14 11.73
CA SER A 49 -15.82 2.79 10.39
C SER A 49 -16.45 3.94 9.60
N VAL A 50 -17.10 4.89 10.27
CA VAL A 50 -17.78 6.01 9.59
C VAL A 50 -16.79 7.05 9.11
N ILE A 51 -15.85 7.40 9.97
CA ILE A 51 -14.86 8.43 9.68
C ILE A 51 -13.80 7.89 8.71
N SER A 52 -13.54 6.58 8.74
CA SER A 52 -12.59 5.94 7.81
C SER A 52 -13.09 5.82 6.37
N THR A 53 -14.41 5.86 6.13
CA THR A 53 -14.99 5.71 4.78
C THR A 53 -14.40 6.66 3.72
N PRO A 54 -14.31 7.99 3.95
CA PRO A 54 -13.69 8.90 2.96
C PRO A 54 -12.23 8.57 2.68
N THR A 55 -11.54 8.06 3.68
CA THR A 55 -10.13 7.68 3.59
C THR A 55 -9.92 6.45 2.71
N VAL A 56 -10.77 5.45 2.87
CA VAL A 56 -10.78 4.29 1.98
C VAL A 56 -11.02 4.74 0.54
N ILE A 57 -11.94 5.69 0.33
CA ILE A 57 -12.16 6.29 -1.00
C ILE A 57 -10.89 6.99 -1.50
N LEU A 58 -10.19 7.75 -0.66
CA LEU A 58 -8.91 8.37 -1.02
C LEU A 58 -7.88 7.31 -1.44
N GLY A 59 -7.74 6.23 -0.68
CA GLY A 59 -6.86 5.10 -1.00
C GLY A 59 -7.18 4.47 -2.35
N ILE A 60 -8.47 4.23 -2.62
CA ILE A 60 -8.94 3.71 -3.91
C ILE A 60 -8.61 4.70 -5.04
N LEU A 61 -8.90 5.99 -4.87
CA LEU A 61 -8.60 7.01 -5.87
C LEU A 61 -7.10 7.14 -6.11
N CYS A 62 -6.27 7.11 -5.06
CA CYS A 62 -4.81 7.14 -5.17
C CYS A 62 -4.23 5.88 -5.85
N THR A 63 -5.02 4.85 -6.05
CA THR A 63 -4.65 3.65 -6.82
C THR A 63 -5.20 3.68 -8.24
N LEU A 64 -6.48 4.02 -8.42
CA LEU A 64 -7.14 4.03 -9.72
C LEU A 64 -6.67 5.18 -10.62
N VAL A 65 -6.48 6.38 -10.06
CA VAL A 65 -6.10 7.55 -10.84
C VAL A 65 -4.73 7.40 -11.49
N PRO A 66 -3.66 6.91 -10.83
CA PRO A 66 -2.41 6.56 -11.50
C PRO A 66 -2.58 5.62 -12.69
N VAL A 67 -3.43 4.59 -12.54
CA VAL A 67 -3.72 3.66 -13.64
C VAL A 67 -4.30 4.41 -14.85
N MET A 68 -5.29 5.27 -14.63
CA MET A 68 -5.91 6.07 -15.70
C MET A 68 -4.94 7.09 -16.31
N GLN A 69 -4.11 7.74 -15.49
CA GLN A 69 -3.21 8.79 -15.96
C GLN A 69 -1.99 8.26 -16.73
N PHE A 70 -1.53 7.04 -16.44
CA PHE A 70 -0.31 6.47 -17.02
C PHE A 70 -0.55 5.32 -18.00
N SER A 71 -1.78 4.79 -18.13
CA SER A 71 -2.13 3.71 -19.06
C SER A 71 -1.80 4.03 -20.53
N PHE A 72 -1.87 5.31 -20.92
CA PHE A 72 -1.55 5.75 -22.27
C PHE A 72 -0.16 5.32 -22.77
N ARG A 73 0.79 5.13 -21.85
CA ARG A 73 2.17 4.72 -22.17
C ARG A 73 2.28 3.25 -22.55
N MET A 74 1.26 2.47 -22.21
CA MET A 74 1.22 1.01 -22.39
C MET A 74 0.51 0.62 -23.67
N GLU A 75 -0.17 1.56 -24.31
CA GLU A 75 -0.85 1.38 -25.59
C GLU A 75 -0.04 2.03 -26.70
N THR A 76 0.37 1.24 -27.73
CA THR A 76 1.29 1.69 -28.78
C THR A 76 0.79 2.94 -29.53
N ARG A 77 -0.50 2.96 -29.90
CA ARG A 77 -1.08 4.11 -30.61
C ARG A 77 -1.05 5.41 -29.82
N SER A 78 -1.38 5.33 -28.55
CA SER A 78 -1.37 6.52 -27.68
C SER A 78 0.04 6.91 -27.27
N ALA A 79 0.94 5.94 -27.08
CA ALA A 79 2.34 6.21 -26.78
C ALA A 79 3.02 7.03 -27.88
N ASP A 80 2.88 6.63 -29.15
CA ASP A 80 3.46 7.34 -30.30
C ASP A 80 2.97 8.79 -30.37
N LEU A 81 1.68 9.02 -30.18
CA LEU A 81 1.10 10.37 -30.17
C LEU A 81 1.71 11.24 -29.04
N TRP A 82 1.81 10.70 -27.83
CA TRP A 82 2.25 11.47 -26.67
C TRP A 82 3.76 11.72 -26.65
N PHE A 83 4.55 10.75 -27.13
CA PHE A 83 6.01 10.92 -27.21
C PHE A 83 6.45 11.80 -28.37
N SER A 84 5.60 12.01 -29.40
CA SER A 84 5.87 12.94 -30.51
C SER A 84 5.58 14.41 -30.17
N LEU A 85 4.92 14.70 -29.04
CA LEU A 85 4.62 16.08 -28.66
C LEU A 85 5.89 16.89 -28.37
N PRO A 86 5.99 18.15 -28.85
CA PRO A 86 7.17 19.01 -28.65
C PRO A 86 7.21 19.59 -27.22
N VAL A 87 7.05 18.73 -26.21
CA VAL A 87 7.07 19.09 -24.79
C VAL A 87 8.05 18.18 -24.06
N LYS A 88 8.90 18.73 -23.20
CA LYS A 88 9.83 17.94 -22.38
C LYS A 88 9.05 16.90 -21.55
N ARG A 89 9.54 15.65 -21.53
CA ARG A 89 8.88 14.51 -20.86
C ARG A 89 8.61 14.76 -19.37
N GLU A 90 9.57 15.37 -18.68
CA GLU A 90 9.41 15.75 -17.28
C GLU A 90 8.25 16.73 -17.04
N ARG A 91 8.04 17.67 -17.98
CA ARG A 91 6.92 18.62 -17.92
C ARG A 91 5.57 17.95 -18.22
N GLN A 92 5.56 16.98 -19.14
CA GLN A 92 4.35 16.17 -19.38
C GLN A 92 3.99 15.36 -18.14
N LEU A 93 5.00 14.72 -17.52
CA LEU A 93 4.84 13.98 -16.28
C LEU A 93 4.29 14.87 -15.16
N LEU A 94 4.89 16.04 -14.94
CA LEU A 94 4.45 16.98 -13.91
C LEU A 94 2.98 17.38 -14.08
N VAL A 95 2.59 17.76 -15.31
CA VAL A 95 1.20 18.14 -15.61
C VAL A 95 0.23 17.01 -15.30
N ARG A 96 0.58 15.78 -15.67
CA ARG A 96 -0.26 14.60 -15.43
C ARG A 96 -0.33 14.22 -13.95
N LEU A 97 0.80 14.33 -13.22
CA LEU A 97 0.81 14.12 -11.78
C LEU A 97 -0.10 15.13 -11.07
N LEU A 98 0.02 16.42 -11.40
CA LEU A 98 -0.82 17.46 -10.80
C LEU A 98 -2.30 17.28 -11.17
N ALA A 99 -2.59 16.96 -12.43
CA ALA A 99 -3.97 16.69 -12.85
C ALA A 99 -4.53 15.44 -12.16
N GLY A 100 -3.71 14.41 -11.96
CA GLY A 100 -4.08 13.20 -11.22
C GLY A 100 -4.32 13.49 -9.73
N LEU A 101 -3.46 14.26 -9.07
CA LEU A 101 -3.68 14.68 -7.69
C LEU A 101 -5.00 15.44 -7.52
N LEU A 102 -5.31 16.37 -8.44
CA LEU A 102 -6.60 17.06 -8.44
C LEU A 102 -7.77 16.08 -8.63
N LEU A 103 -7.61 15.10 -9.52
CA LEU A 103 -8.61 14.07 -9.77
C LEU A 103 -8.85 13.14 -8.57
N ALA A 104 -7.88 12.98 -7.68
CA ALA A 104 -8.02 12.22 -6.45
C ALA A 104 -8.55 13.10 -5.30
N PHE A 105 -8.00 14.30 -5.12
CA PHE A 105 -8.30 15.13 -3.94
C PHE A 105 -9.61 15.90 -4.01
N ILE A 106 -10.06 16.33 -5.19
CA ILE A 106 -11.34 17.05 -5.30
C ILE A 106 -12.52 16.14 -4.93
N PRO A 107 -12.64 14.89 -5.47
CA PRO A 107 -13.69 13.96 -5.04
C PRO A 107 -13.62 13.62 -3.55
N TYR A 108 -12.41 13.38 -3.05
CA TYR A 108 -12.19 13.11 -1.63
C TYR A 108 -12.67 14.27 -0.75
N THR A 109 -12.24 15.48 -1.05
CA THR A 109 -12.64 16.68 -0.29
C THR A 109 -14.15 16.87 -0.29
N ALA A 110 -14.79 16.77 -1.46
CA ALA A 110 -16.23 16.90 -1.57
C ALA A 110 -16.96 15.83 -0.74
N ALA A 111 -16.55 14.57 -0.87
CA ALA A 111 -17.15 13.44 -0.16
C ALA A 111 -16.96 13.57 1.36
N TYR A 112 -15.76 13.99 1.80
CA TYR A 112 -15.43 14.19 3.20
C TYR A 112 -16.35 15.22 3.87
N TRP A 113 -16.53 16.38 3.24
CA TRP A 113 -17.37 17.42 3.79
C TRP A 113 -18.88 17.12 3.66
N VAL A 114 -19.30 16.41 2.62
CA VAL A 114 -20.69 15.92 2.52
C VAL A 114 -21.02 14.97 3.69
N GLN A 115 -20.12 14.04 3.98
CA GLN A 115 -20.28 13.14 5.12
C GLN A 115 -20.33 13.90 6.44
N PHE A 116 -19.42 14.87 6.64
CA PHE A 116 -19.42 15.72 7.84
C PHE A 116 -20.76 16.43 8.06
N VAL A 117 -21.31 17.07 7.02
CA VAL A 117 -22.60 17.77 7.10
C VAL A 117 -23.72 16.79 7.49
N ILE A 118 -23.75 15.59 6.91
CA ILE A 118 -24.78 14.59 7.24
C ILE A 118 -24.66 14.14 8.70
N LEU A 119 -23.43 13.92 9.17
CA LEU A 119 -23.19 13.51 10.56
C LEU A 119 -23.62 14.61 11.55
N VAL A 120 -23.33 15.86 11.27
CA VAL A 120 -23.75 17.01 12.09
C VAL A 120 -25.28 17.14 12.09
N CYS A 121 -25.93 17.00 10.93
CA CYS A 121 -27.41 17.05 10.83
C CYS A 121 -28.11 15.93 11.60
N ARG A 122 -27.41 14.85 11.93
CA ARG A 122 -27.92 13.73 12.74
C ARG A 122 -27.60 13.86 14.23
N GLU A 123 -27.26 15.05 14.70
CA GLU A 123 -26.96 15.36 16.10
C GLU A 123 -25.80 14.52 16.70
N ASN A 124 -24.91 14.06 15.85
CA ASN A 124 -23.71 13.39 16.31
C ASN A 124 -22.75 14.41 16.92
N ALA A 125 -22.34 14.22 18.15
CA ALA A 125 -21.38 15.09 18.83
C ALA A 125 -19.97 14.84 18.27
N PHE A 126 -19.51 15.73 17.38
CA PHE A 126 -18.12 15.73 16.88
C PHE A 126 -17.41 17.00 17.28
N GLU A 127 -16.18 16.85 17.66
CA GLU A 127 -15.27 17.99 17.73
C GLU A 127 -14.78 18.32 16.31
N LEU A 128 -15.18 19.47 15.81
CA LEU A 128 -14.75 19.96 14.49
C LEU A 128 -13.23 19.98 14.33
N VAL A 129 -12.51 20.22 15.43
CA VAL A 129 -11.04 20.27 15.46
C VAL A 129 -10.45 18.90 15.09
N HIS A 130 -10.94 17.79 15.66
CA HIS A 130 -10.48 16.45 15.34
C HIS A 130 -10.77 16.11 13.88
N TYR A 131 -11.98 16.43 13.41
CA TYR A 131 -12.38 16.17 12.03
C TYR A 131 -11.53 16.96 11.02
N LEU A 132 -11.23 18.22 11.32
CA LEU A 132 -10.38 19.08 10.49
C LEU A 132 -8.91 18.61 10.51
N THR A 133 -8.39 18.24 11.67
CA THR A 133 -7.03 17.72 11.81
C THR A 133 -6.83 16.46 10.98
N PHE A 134 -7.80 15.55 11.07
CA PHE A 134 -7.82 14.33 10.28
C PHE A 134 -7.83 14.62 8.77
N TYR A 135 -8.69 15.54 8.31
CA TYR A 135 -8.72 15.95 6.91
C TYR A 135 -7.37 16.49 6.43
N LEU A 136 -6.79 17.42 7.18
CA LEU A 136 -5.50 18.04 6.83
C LEU A 136 -4.36 17.02 6.81
N ALA A 137 -4.38 16.08 7.72
CA ALA A 137 -3.38 15.02 7.82
C ALA A 137 -3.51 14.00 6.68
N SER A 138 -4.72 13.72 6.20
CA SER A 138 -4.97 12.78 5.11
C SER A 138 -4.42 13.24 3.75
N LEU A 139 -4.36 14.53 3.50
CA LEU A 139 -3.91 15.08 2.21
C LEU A 139 -2.44 14.74 1.90
N PRO A 140 -1.45 15.03 2.78
CA PRO A 140 -0.07 14.65 2.52
C PRO A 140 0.11 13.14 2.39
N LEU A 141 -0.57 12.35 3.22
CA LEU A 141 -0.50 10.90 3.14
C LEU A 141 -1.06 10.37 1.81
N GLY A 142 -2.20 10.88 1.38
CA GLY A 142 -2.76 10.58 0.06
C GLY A 142 -1.81 10.97 -1.08
N ALA A 143 -1.11 12.12 -0.97
CA ALA A 143 -0.13 12.53 -1.96
C ALA A 143 1.06 11.56 -2.02
N LEU A 144 1.58 11.11 -0.87
CA LEU A 144 2.66 10.11 -0.82
C LEU A 144 2.22 8.79 -1.45
N LEU A 145 1.04 8.30 -1.09
CA LEU A 145 0.46 7.07 -1.63
C LEU A 145 0.26 7.16 -3.16
N PHE A 146 -0.27 8.29 -3.63
CA PHE A 146 -0.41 8.58 -5.06
C PHE A 146 0.93 8.53 -5.79
N GLY A 147 1.99 9.11 -5.19
CA GLY A 147 3.35 9.08 -5.71
C GLY A 147 3.90 7.66 -5.85
N ILE A 148 3.77 6.85 -4.79
CA ILE A 148 4.22 5.45 -4.78
C ILE A 148 3.51 4.65 -5.88
N ASN A 149 2.18 4.73 -5.92
CA ASN A 149 1.38 4.00 -6.92
C ASN A 149 1.67 4.46 -8.34
N SER A 150 1.86 5.77 -8.55
CA SER A 150 2.24 6.33 -9.84
C SER A 150 3.61 5.82 -10.31
N PHE A 151 4.59 5.76 -9.40
CA PHE A 151 5.92 5.24 -9.69
C PHE A 151 5.86 3.77 -10.08
N VAL A 152 5.27 2.94 -9.23
CA VAL A 152 5.19 1.50 -9.43
C VAL A 152 4.46 1.17 -10.74
N PHE A 153 3.29 1.77 -10.96
CA PHE A 153 2.51 1.56 -12.18
C PHE A 153 3.29 2.00 -13.43
N SER A 154 3.98 3.13 -13.35
CA SER A 154 4.76 3.65 -14.48
C SER A 154 5.96 2.77 -14.88
N ARG A 155 6.33 1.77 -14.11
CA ARG A 155 7.43 0.82 -14.45
C ARG A 155 6.97 -0.35 -15.28
N ALA A 156 5.67 -0.53 -15.45
CA ALA A 156 5.10 -1.56 -16.30
C ALA A 156 4.99 -1.10 -17.76
N ASN A 157 4.99 -2.06 -18.67
CA ASN A 157 4.81 -1.85 -20.11
C ASN A 157 3.41 -2.24 -20.60
N THR A 158 2.63 -2.94 -19.75
CA THR A 158 1.23 -3.28 -20.00
C THR A 158 0.39 -2.91 -18.77
N VAL A 159 -0.90 -2.65 -18.97
CA VAL A 159 -1.82 -2.29 -17.88
C VAL A 159 -1.92 -3.42 -16.85
N TRP A 160 -1.95 -4.67 -17.33
CA TRP A 160 -2.03 -5.85 -16.47
C TRP A 160 -0.78 -6.04 -15.62
N ASP A 161 0.41 -5.85 -16.22
CA ASP A 161 1.66 -5.85 -15.47
C ASP A 161 1.69 -4.72 -14.43
N GLY A 162 1.16 -3.55 -14.80
CA GLY A 162 1.06 -2.40 -13.89
C GLY A 162 0.19 -2.69 -12.67
N LEU A 163 -0.96 -3.32 -12.85
CA LEU A 163 -1.82 -3.74 -11.76
C LEU A 163 -1.15 -4.82 -10.89
N ALA A 164 -0.49 -5.80 -11.54
CA ALA A 164 0.26 -6.83 -10.84
C ALA A 164 1.40 -6.23 -10.00
N PHE A 165 2.09 -5.21 -10.52
CA PHE A 165 3.16 -4.53 -9.77
C PHE A 165 2.61 -3.74 -8.59
N LEU A 166 1.48 -3.03 -8.75
CA LEU A 166 0.82 -2.33 -7.65
C LEU A 166 0.49 -3.29 -6.51
N LEU A 167 -0.20 -4.38 -6.83
CA LEU A 167 -0.54 -5.40 -5.84
C LEU A 167 0.73 -6.05 -5.26
N GLY A 168 1.67 -6.43 -6.13
CA GLY A 168 2.92 -7.07 -5.70
C GLY A 168 3.71 -6.20 -4.73
N TRP A 169 3.96 -4.94 -5.02
CA TRP A 169 4.69 -4.07 -4.10
C TRP A 169 3.92 -3.74 -2.82
N SER A 170 2.59 -3.61 -2.90
CA SER A 170 1.77 -3.37 -1.70
C SER A 170 1.90 -4.48 -0.67
N PHE A 171 1.86 -5.74 -1.10
CA PHE A 171 2.00 -6.88 -0.19
C PHE A 171 3.46 -7.18 0.17
N LEU A 172 4.41 -6.96 -0.75
CA LEU A 172 5.82 -7.28 -0.50
C LEU A 172 6.38 -6.48 0.68
N LEU A 173 5.98 -5.22 0.84
CA LEU A 173 6.45 -4.37 1.95
C LEU A 173 5.97 -4.88 3.33
N ALA A 174 4.90 -5.66 3.37
CA ALA A 174 4.40 -6.28 4.59
C ALA A 174 5.12 -7.59 4.96
N MET A 175 5.77 -8.26 4.01
CA MET A 175 6.39 -9.58 4.22
C MET A 175 7.50 -9.61 5.28
N PRO A 176 8.43 -8.63 5.37
CA PRO A 176 9.44 -8.61 6.43
C PRO A 176 8.83 -8.61 7.83
N PHE A 177 7.73 -7.90 8.01
CA PHE A 177 7.04 -7.82 9.30
C PHE A 177 6.26 -9.09 9.61
N LEU A 178 5.70 -9.74 8.58
CA LEU A 178 5.10 -11.05 8.73
C LEU A 178 6.14 -12.08 9.21
N TYR A 179 7.34 -12.06 8.63
CA TYR A 179 8.45 -12.90 9.09
C TYR A 179 8.81 -12.62 10.55
N LEU A 180 8.98 -11.35 10.92
CA LEU A 180 9.28 -10.96 12.30
C LEU A 180 8.18 -11.41 13.26
N ASN A 181 6.92 -11.24 12.89
CA ASN A 181 5.78 -11.67 13.71
C ASN A 181 5.71 -13.20 13.86
N THR A 182 6.14 -13.96 12.84
CA THR A 182 6.15 -15.44 12.89
C THR A 182 7.21 -15.96 13.85
N TYR A 183 8.39 -15.36 13.89
CA TYR A 183 9.55 -15.90 14.61
C TYR A 183 9.91 -15.12 15.88
N ILE A 184 9.49 -13.90 16.05
CA ILE A 184 9.80 -13.10 17.24
C ILE A 184 8.52 -12.79 18.00
N TYR A 185 8.08 -13.75 18.83
CA TYR A 185 6.88 -13.60 19.68
C TYR A 185 6.97 -12.38 20.61
N SER A 186 8.16 -11.99 21.01
CA SER A 186 8.41 -10.74 21.75
C SER A 186 8.03 -9.49 20.91
N PHE A 187 8.11 -9.59 19.59
CA PHE A 187 7.67 -8.53 18.68
C PHE A 187 6.15 -8.51 18.49
N SER A 188 5.45 -9.64 18.67
CA SER A 188 4.00 -9.69 18.57
C SER A 188 3.30 -8.85 19.64
N LYS A 189 4.00 -8.53 20.71
CA LYS A 189 3.53 -7.62 21.78
C LYS A 189 3.52 -6.15 21.32
N TYR A 190 4.36 -5.82 20.32
CA TYR A 190 4.51 -4.47 19.76
C TYR A 190 3.96 -4.36 18.34
N VAL A 191 3.77 -5.48 17.66
CA VAL A 191 3.30 -5.56 16.29
C VAL A 191 2.09 -6.49 16.28
N SER A 192 0.89 -5.92 16.36
CA SER A 192 -0.36 -6.69 16.29
C SER A 192 -0.49 -7.44 14.95
N ALA A 193 -1.33 -8.46 14.90
CA ALA A 193 -1.61 -9.20 13.65
C ALA A 193 -2.14 -8.26 12.55
N ASP A 194 -2.74 -7.14 12.93
CA ASP A 194 -3.19 -6.07 12.03
C ASP A 194 -2.04 -5.31 11.36
N ALA A 195 -0.83 -5.42 11.90
CA ALA A 195 0.39 -4.84 11.35
C ALA A 195 0.70 -5.32 9.92
N PHE A 196 0.20 -6.46 9.49
CA PHE A 196 0.34 -6.94 8.12
C PHE A 196 -0.21 -5.94 7.10
N ILE A 197 -1.40 -5.40 7.34
CA ILE A 197 -2.05 -4.41 6.48
C ILE A 197 -1.35 -3.06 6.60
N THR A 198 -0.79 -2.77 7.76
CA THR A 198 -0.18 -1.52 8.17
C THR A 198 1.03 -1.12 7.33
N TYR A 199 1.85 -2.08 6.94
CA TYR A 199 3.12 -1.80 6.25
C TYR A 199 3.02 -1.81 4.72
N ALA A 200 1.88 -2.20 4.16
CA ALA A 200 1.62 -2.01 2.73
C ALA A 200 1.36 -0.52 2.42
N PRO A 201 1.69 -0.01 1.21
CA PRO A 201 1.41 1.36 0.83
C PRO A 201 -0.05 1.79 1.02
N LEU A 202 -1.00 0.88 0.86
CA LEU A 202 -2.42 1.08 1.15
C LEU A 202 -2.73 1.03 2.65
N GLY A 203 -1.93 0.30 3.43
CA GLY A 203 -2.09 0.14 4.87
C GLY A 203 -1.61 1.35 5.66
N TYR A 204 -0.62 2.11 5.18
CA TYR A 204 -0.16 3.35 5.83
C TYR A 204 -1.32 4.32 6.08
N ALA A 205 -2.22 4.43 5.10
CA ALA A 205 -3.41 5.24 5.25
C ALA A 205 -4.27 4.75 6.42
N ALA A 206 -4.61 3.47 6.44
CA ALA A 206 -5.56 2.92 7.40
C ALA A 206 -5.11 3.08 8.86
N VAL A 207 -3.86 2.71 9.17
CA VAL A 207 -3.37 2.72 10.57
C VAL A 207 -3.15 4.11 11.11
N TRP A 208 -2.59 5.00 10.29
CA TRP A 208 -2.39 6.38 10.73
C TRP A 208 -3.72 7.07 10.99
N PHE A 209 -4.74 6.74 10.20
CA PHE A 209 -6.10 7.24 10.37
C PHE A 209 -6.78 6.65 11.59
N ASP A 210 -6.58 5.37 11.87
CA ASP A 210 -7.16 4.72 13.04
C ASP A 210 -6.62 5.34 14.33
N GLY A 211 -5.30 5.56 14.42
CA GLY A 211 -4.69 6.24 15.54
C GLY A 211 -5.17 7.69 15.75
N LEU A 212 -5.41 8.44 14.65
CA LEU A 212 -5.96 9.79 14.73
C LEU A 212 -7.43 9.83 15.17
N ILE A 213 -8.24 8.86 14.71
CA ILE A 213 -9.68 8.79 15.00
C ILE A 213 -9.93 8.38 16.45
N CYS A 214 -9.19 7.39 16.93
CA CYS A 214 -9.41 6.86 18.28
C CYS A 214 -9.04 7.87 19.37
N GLY A 215 -8.31 8.95 19.04
CA GLY A 215 -7.76 9.88 20.02
C GLY A 215 -6.83 9.17 20.99
N ASP A 216 -6.42 7.95 20.64
CA ASP A 216 -5.57 7.09 21.45
C ASP A 216 -4.12 7.51 21.21
N ALA A 217 -3.56 8.23 22.18
CA ALA A 217 -2.19 8.72 22.08
C ALA A 217 -1.17 7.57 21.98
N GLU A 218 -1.49 6.40 22.55
CA GLU A 218 -0.63 5.22 22.46
C GLU A 218 -0.68 4.62 21.06
N ALA A 219 -1.86 4.41 20.48
CA ALA A 219 -2.02 3.92 19.10
C ALA A 219 -1.43 4.90 18.08
N PHE A 220 -1.59 6.21 18.31
CA PHE A 220 -0.96 7.22 17.47
C PHE A 220 0.57 7.20 17.59
N ALA A 221 1.10 7.05 18.81
CA ALA A 221 2.54 6.95 19.03
C ALA A 221 3.12 5.68 18.40
N GLU A 222 2.43 4.55 18.49
CA GLU A 222 2.82 3.30 17.83
C GLU A 222 2.78 3.40 16.31
N ALA A 223 1.81 4.12 15.74
CA ALA A 223 1.72 4.35 14.29
C ALA A 223 2.67 5.46 13.79
N SER A 224 3.14 6.33 14.67
CA SER A 224 3.94 7.51 14.29
C SER A 224 5.27 7.18 13.63
N TYR A 225 5.89 6.04 13.96
CA TYR A 225 7.14 5.59 13.32
C TYR A 225 6.96 5.21 11.85
N MET A 226 5.74 4.95 11.40
CA MET A 226 5.44 4.66 10.00
C MET A 226 5.43 5.90 9.12
N PHE A 227 5.14 7.06 9.70
CA PHE A 227 5.11 8.31 8.94
C PHE A 227 6.45 8.64 8.28
N PRO A 228 7.61 8.57 8.95
CA PRO A 228 8.91 8.73 8.30
C PRO A 228 9.15 7.70 7.18
N VAL A 229 8.73 6.46 7.35
CA VAL A 229 8.87 5.41 6.33
C VAL A 229 7.99 5.71 5.12
N ALA A 230 6.73 6.09 5.33
CA ALA A 230 5.82 6.49 4.27
C ALA A 230 6.31 7.76 3.55
N ALA A 231 6.82 8.75 4.29
CA ALA A 231 7.40 9.96 3.72
C ALA A 231 8.63 9.64 2.88
N ALA A 232 9.57 8.86 3.39
CA ALA A 232 10.78 8.47 2.67
C ALA A 232 10.47 7.68 1.39
N THR A 233 9.57 6.70 1.46
CA THR A 233 9.15 5.90 0.30
C THR A 233 8.39 6.73 -0.72
N GLY A 234 7.49 7.64 -0.28
CA GLY A 234 6.75 8.54 -1.16
C GLY A 234 7.66 9.55 -1.88
N VAL A 235 8.58 10.19 -1.15
CA VAL A 235 9.56 11.13 -1.74
C VAL A 235 10.49 10.39 -2.71
N ALA A 236 10.98 9.20 -2.35
CA ALA A 236 11.80 8.38 -3.23
C ALA A 236 11.03 7.97 -4.49
N ALA A 237 9.74 7.67 -4.39
CA ALA A 237 8.87 7.37 -5.54
C ALA A 237 8.73 8.56 -6.49
N TYR A 238 8.47 9.76 -5.99
CA TYR A 238 8.44 10.97 -6.82
C TYR A 238 9.79 11.25 -7.48
N ALA A 239 10.89 11.17 -6.72
CA ALA A 239 12.24 11.30 -7.30
C ALA A 239 12.48 10.26 -8.39
N GLY A 240 12.11 9.00 -8.15
CA GLY A 240 12.17 7.93 -9.14
C GLY A 240 11.36 8.23 -10.40
N LEU A 241 10.13 8.75 -10.28
CA LEU A 241 9.30 9.14 -11.42
C LEU A 241 10.03 10.13 -12.34
N PHE A 242 10.64 11.18 -11.77
CA PHE A 242 11.36 12.19 -12.56
C PHE A 242 12.66 11.67 -13.13
N LEU A 243 13.43 10.87 -12.38
CA LEU A 243 14.67 10.27 -12.84
C LEU A 243 14.47 9.31 -14.03
N TYR A 244 13.36 8.58 -14.03
CA TYR A 244 13.06 7.64 -15.09
C TYR A 244 12.24 8.24 -16.26
N ALA A 245 11.65 9.42 -16.09
CA ALA A 245 10.81 10.04 -17.12
C ALA A 245 11.48 10.19 -18.49
N GLY A 246 12.79 10.49 -18.49
CA GLY A 246 13.59 10.62 -19.71
C GLY A 246 13.99 9.28 -20.37
N ARG A 247 13.92 8.18 -19.63
CA ARG A 247 14.41 6.86 -20.07
C ARG A 247 13.33 5.99 -20.72
N ASP A 248 12.08 6.39 -20.62
CA ASP A 248 10.95 5.64 -21.16
C ASP A 248 10.94 5.69 -22.69
N ARG A 249 10.73 4.54 -23.33
CA ARG A 249 10.70 4.38 -24.78
C ARG A 249 9.31 3.97 -25.23
N ALA A 250 8.82 4.55 -26.33
CA ALA A 250 7.53 4.16 -26.92
C ALA A 250 7.54 2.70 -27.39
N GLU A 251 8.68 2.21 -27.85
CA GLU A 251 8.87 0.86 -28.37
C GLU A 251 8.63 -0.24 -27.31
N SER A 252 8.73 0.09 -26.02
CA SER A 252 8.50 -0.87 -24.92
C SER A 252 7.01 -1.10 -24.63
N ALA A 253 6.11 -0.29 -25.19
CA ALA A 253 4.68 -0.43 -24.96
C ALA A 253 4.17 -1.79 -25.44
N GLY A 254 3.40 -2.47 -24.57
CA GLY A 254 2.86 -3.81 -24.85
C GLY A 254 3.85 -4.98 -24.73
N GLN A 255 5.15 -4.71 -24.51
CA GLN A 255 6.16 -5.75 -24.30
C GLN A 255 6.20 -6.19 -22.83
N ILE A 256 6.83 -7.34 -22.56
CA ILE A 256 7.08 -7.79 -21.17
C ILE A 256 7.97 -6.76 -20.49
N SER A 257 7.59 -6.35 -19.28
CA SER A 257 8.37 -5.38 -18.53
C SER A 257 9.69 -5.98 -18.04
N ASP A 258 10.79 -5.45 -18.56
CA ASP A 258 12.15 -5.78 -18.16
C ASP A 258 12.68 -4.87 -17.03
N SER A 259 11.79 -4.08 -16.43
CA SER A 259 12.11 -3.15 -15.34
C SER A 259 12.65 -3.91 -14.13
N PRO A 260 13.71 -3.39 -13.47
CA PRO A 260 14.17 -3.94 -12.19
C PRO A 260 13.10 -3.84 -11.09
N TRP A 261 12.11 -2.94 -11.22
CA TRP A 261 10.98 -2.79 -10.30
C TRP A 261 9.79 -3.71 -10.61
N GLY A 262 9.93 -4.58 -11.60
CA GLY A 262 8.90 -5.52 -12.03
C GLY A 262 9.17 -6.95 -11.57
N TYR A 263 8.75 -7.90 -12.39
CA TYR A 263 8.84 -9.33 -12.12
C TYR A 263 10.24 -9.84 -11.77
N LYS A 264 11.30 -9.21 -12.31
CA LYS A 264 12.70 -9.59 -12.02
C LYS A 264 13.03 -9.52 -10.53
N THR A 265 12.43 -8.60 -9.80
CA THR A 265 12.67 -8.40 -8.37
C THR A 265 11.50 -8.97 -7.55
N LEU A 266 10.27 -8.78 -7.99
CA LEU A 266 9.11 -9.25 -7.26
C LEU A 266 9.09 -10.76 -7.09
N LEU A 267 9.32 -11.53 -8.17
CA LEU A 267 9.24 -12.99 -8.11
C LEU A 267 10.22 -13.61 -7.12
N PRO A 268 11.54 -13.33 -7.19
CA PRO A 268 12.47 -13.92 -6.24
C PRO A 268 12.23 -13.44 -4.81
N LEU A 269 11.83 -12.18 -4.60
CA LEU A 269 11.51 -11.69 -3.25
C LEU A 269 10.28 -12.37 -2.65
N TYR A 270 9.24 -12.60 -3.44
CA TYR A 270 8.07 -13.36 -2.98
C TYR A 270 8.42 -14.79 -2.61
N ILE A 271 9.21 -15.49 -3.45
CA ILE A 271 9.66 -16.86 -3.17
C ILE A 271 10.50 -16.88 -1.88
N PHE A 272 11.41 -15.90 -1.73
CA PHE A 272 12.23 -15.75 -0.53
C PHE A 272 11.39 -15.56 0.73
N PHE A 273 10.47 -14.59 0.75
CA PHE A 273 9.68 -14.30 1.94
C PHE A 273 8.66 -15.39 2.26
N PHE A 274 7.98 -15.96 1.25
CA PHE A 274 7.08 -17.11 1.51
C PHE A 274 7.82 -18.31 2.07
N SER A 275 9.04 -18.57 1.58
CA SER A 275 9.87 -19.63 2.14
C SER A 275 10.36 -19.29 3.54
N ALA A 276 10.69 -18.04 3.81
CA ALA A 276 11.13 -17.56 5.12
C ALA A 276 10.01 -17.61 6.18
N CYS A 277 8.77 -17.31 5.79
CA CYS A 277 7.61 -17.38 6.69
C CYS A 277 7.09 -18.80 6.92
N ASN A 278 7.60 -19.79 6.20
CA ASN A 278 7.21 -21.19 6.38
C ASN A 278 8.00 -21.79 7.56
N SER A 279 7.33 -22.01 8.70
CA SER A 279 8.00 -22.50 9.91
C SER A 279 8.39 -23.97 9.81
N PRO A 280 9.66 -24.33 10.07
CA PRO A 280 10.11 -25.72 10.15
C PRO A 280 9.39 -26.55 11.23
N ASP A 281 8.88 -25.91 12.27
CA ASP A 281 8.20 -26.56 13.39
C ASP A 281 6.82 -27.13 13.01
N SER A 282 6.30 -26.77 11.83
CA SER A 282 5.02 -27.28 11.33
C SER A 282 5.07 -28.75 10.83
N GLY A 283 6.19 -29.43 11.00
CA GLY A 283 6.35 -30.86 10.68
C GLY A 283 6.14 -31.19 9.20
N SER A 284 5.20 -32.07 8.87
CA SER A 284 4.93 -32.47 7.47
C SER A 284 4.41 -31.34 6.61
N MET A 285 3.70 -30.36 7.20
CA MET A 285 3.18 -29.18 6.49
C MET A 285 4.31 -28.31 5.92
N PHE A 286 5.45 -28.21 6.61
CA PHE A 286 6.63 -27.51 6.10
C PHE A 286 7.05 -28.00 4.71
N TRP A 287 7.14 -29.33 4.54
CA TRP A 287 7.57 -29.91 3.26
C TRP A 287 6.53 -29.72 2.16
N ILE A 288 5.23 -29.84 2.50
CA ILE A 288 4.14 -29.63 1.56
C ILE A 288 4.12 -28.18 1.07
N LEU A 289 4.18 -27.22 1.99
CA LEU A 289 4.21 -25.79 1.64
C LEU A 289 5.48 -25.42 0.87
N SER A 290 6.63 -25.96 1.25
CA SER A 290 7.89 -25.73 0.53
C SER A 290 7.82 -26.24 -0.92
N ALA A 291 7.27 -27.43 -1.14
CA ALA A 291 7.04 -27.95 -2.48
C ALA A 291 6.05 -27.07 -3.27
N LEU A 292 4.98 -26.63 -2.62
CA LEU A 292 3.99 -25.73 -3.24
C LEU A 292 4.61 -24.40 -3.65
N ILE A 293 5.44 -23.78 -2.81
CA ILE A 293 6.14 -22.53 -3.09
C ILE A 293 7.05 -22.68 -4.32
N LEU A 294 7.79 -23.79 -4.41
CA LEU A 294 8.64 -24.07 -5.57
C LEU A 294 7.83 -24.25 -6.86
N VAL A 295 6.73 -25.01 -6.79
CA VAL A 295 5.86 -25.24 -7.96
C VAL A 295 5.21 -23.91 -8.39
N LEU A 296 4.67 -23.13 -7.46
CA LEU A 296 4.08 -21.84 -7.76
C LEU A 296 5.14 -20.85 -8.28
N GLY A 297 6.32 -20.84 -7.71
CA GLY A 297 7.44 -20.02 -8.17
C GLY A 297 7.82 -20.37 -9.61
N PHE A 298 7.92 -21.67 -9.93
CA PHE A 298 8.16 -22.11 -11.30
C PHE A 298 7.05 -21.67 -12.26
N VAL A 299 5.78 -21.86 -11.90
CA VAL A 299 4.63 -21.43 -12.71
C VAL A 299 4.66 -19.93 -12.94
N LEU A 300 4.92 -19.11 -11.91
CA LEU A 300 5.02 -17.67 -12.05
C LEU A 300 6.15 -17.24 -12.99
N TYR A 301 7.31 -17.92 -12.96
CA TYR A 301 8.38 -17.65 -13.93
C TYR A 301 8.00 -18.07 -15.36
N VAL A 302 7.27 -19.17 -15.55
CA VAL A 302 6.74 -19.58 -16.87
C VAL A 302 5.76 -18.53 -17.40
N VAL A 303 4.84 -18.05 -16.56
CA VAL A 303 3.89 -17.00 -16.93
C VAL A 303 4.63 -15.69 -17.27
N TYR A 304 5.60 -15.29 -16.46
CA TYR A 304 6.40 -14.11 -16.72
C TYR A 304 7.16 -14.19 -18.07
N ARG A 305 7.82 -15.33 -18.31
CA ARG A 305 8.58 -15.52 -19.57
C ARG A 305 7.71 -15.87 -20.76
N ARG A 306 6.42 -16.16 -20.54
CA ARG A 306 5.50 -16.69 -21.58
C ARG A 306 6.08 -17.91 -22.31
N SER A 307 6.89 -18.70 -21.62
CA SER A 307 7.58 -19.86 -22.18
C SER A 307 7.91 -20.86 -21.09
N PHE A 308 7.73 -22.16 -21.39
CA PHE A 308 8.17 -23.24 -20.52
C PHE A 308 9.69 -23.40 -20.49
N ARG A 309 10.42 -22.81 -21.45
CA ARG A 309 11.88 -22.85 -21.49
C ARG A 309 12.45 -21.68 -20.68
N LEU A 310 12.66 -21.91 -19.39
CA LEU A 310 13.29 -20.92 -18.51
C LEU A 310 14.79 -20.81 -18.79
N LYS A 311 15.35 -19.60 -18.65
CA LYS A 311 16.78 -19.39 -18.72
C LYS A 311 17.44 -20.02 -17.46
N LYS A 312 18.66 -20.53 -17.61
CA LYS A 312 19.44 -21.05 -16.46
C LYS A 312 19.53 -20.06 -15.29
N GLN A 313 19.62 -18.78 -15.59
CA GLN A 313 19.65 -17.69 -14.59
C GLN A 313 18.34 -17.59 -13.79
N ASP A 314 17.19 -17.77 -14.44
CA ASP A 314 15.89 -17.70 -13.76
C ASP A 314 15.71 -18.87 -12.80
N ILE A 315 16.13 -20.08 -13.22
CA ILE A 315 16.09 -21.29 -12.39
C ILE A 315 17.05 -21.15 -11.20
N LEU A 316 18.27 -20.67 -11.46
CA LEU A 316 19.25 -20.44 -10.40
C LEU A 316 18.74 -19.43 -9.37
N LEU A 317 18.14 -18.32 -9.83
CA LEU A 317 17.60 -17.28 -8.96
C LEU A 317 16.42 -17.80 -8.12
N LEU A 318 15.53 -18.62 -8.73
CA LEU A 318 14.45 -19.28 -8.02
C LEU A 318 14.98 -20.18 -6.89
N LEU A 319 15.94 -21.03 -7.22
CA LEU A 319 16.52 -21.95 -6.23
C LEU A 319 17.29 -21.23 -5.13
N LEU A 320 18.07 -20.20 -5.48
CA LEU A 320 18.80 -19.39 -4.49
C LEU A 320 17.83 -18.61 -3.57
N ALA A 321 16.78 -17.98 -4.12
CA ALA A 321 15.79 -17.28 -3.32
C ALA A 321 15.07 -18.23 -2.36
N PHE A 322 14.68 -19.43 -2.86
CA PHE A 322 14.06 -20.45 -2.04
C PHE A 322 15.00 -20.96 -0.94
N ALA A 323 16.23 -21.33 -1.28
CA ALA A 323 17.20 -21.84 -0.31
C ALA A 323 17.54 -20.77 0.76
N ALA A 324 17.70 -19.52 0.37
CA ALA A 324 17.93 -18.40 1.30
C ALA A 324 16.72 -18.17 2.23
N GLY A 325 15.51 -18.28 1.70
CA GLY A 325 14.28 -18.18 2.51
C GLY A 325 14.17 -19.33 3.53
N VAL A 326 14.39 -20.56 3.09
CA VAL A 326 14.41 -21.74 4.00
C VAL A 326 15.52 -21.61 5.06
N ALA A 327 16.70 -21.15 4.68
CA ALA A 327 17.79 -20.91 5.64
C ALA A 327 17.40 -19.87 6.69
N LEU A 328 16.71 -18.81 6.27
CA LEU A 328 16.20 -17.78 7.18
C LEU A 328 15.09 -18.33 8.08
N ALA A 329 14.22 -19.18 7.57
CA ALA A 329 13.19 -19.89 8.37
C ALA A 329 13.81 -20.77 9.45
N CYS A 330 14.81 -21.58 9.08
CA CYS A 330 15.54 -22.43 10.03
C CYS A 330 16.30 -21.60 11.08
N PHE A 331 16.89 -20.46 10.67
CA PHE A 331 17.54 -19.55 11.60
C PHE A 331 16.55 -18.93 12.58
N GLY A 332 15.37 -18.50 12.10
CA GLY A 332 14.31 -17.97 12.95
C GLY A 332 13.83 -19.00 13.97
N ALA A 333 13.58 -20.24 13.54
CA ALA A 333 13.18 -21.32 14.43
C ALA A 333 14.28 -21.66 15.48
N TYR A 334 15.55 -21.64 15.07
CA TYR A 334 16.67 -21.88 15.99
C TYR A 334 16.77 -20.78 17.07
N VAL A 335 16.65 -19.51 16.69
CA VAL A 335 16.73 -18.38 17.64
C VAL A 335 15.56 -18.39 18.63
N ILE A 336 14.37 -18.87 18.21
CA ILE A 336 13.20 -18.97 19.09
C ILE A 336 13.27 -20.18 20.00
N ALA A 337 13.88 -21.27 19.54
CA ALA A 337 14.02 -22.50 20.30
C ALA A 337 14.97 -22.37 21.50
N GLU A 338 15.85 -21.36 21.53
CA GLU A 338 16.56 -20.99 22.76
C GLU A 338 15.58 -20.26 23.70
N PRO A 339 15.14 -20.88 24.82
CA PRO A 339 14.28 -20.19 25.75
C PRO A 339 15.07 -19.02 26.31
N ILE A 340 14.68 -17.79 25.97
CA ILE A 340 15.05 -16.64 26.80
C ILE A 340 14.58 -17.01 28.20
N ALA A 341 15.53 -17.28 29.09
CA ALA A 341 15.27 -17.76 30.44
C ALA A 341 14.12 -16.91 31.01
N PRO A 342 13.05 -17.54 31.54
CA PRO A 342 11.92 -16.78 32.06
C PRO A 342 12.48 -15.76 33.06
N PRO A 343 12.04 -14.50 33.03
CA PRO A 343 12.50 -13.50 33.96
C PRO A 343 12.39 -14.11 35.36
N LEU A 344 13.52 -14.15 36.06
CA LEU A 344 13.59 -14.67 37.44
C LEU A 344 12.33 -14.21 38.17
N ARG A 345 11.40 -15.13 38.43
CA ARG A 345 10.30 -14.86 39.33
C ARG A 345 10.98 -14.64 40.66
N ILE A 346 11.18 -13.38 41.03
CA ILE A 346 11.52 -13.00 42.40
C ILE A 346 10.38 -13.58 43.24
N PRO A 347 10.61 -14.57 44.12
CA PRO A 347 9.56 -15.07 44.97
C PRO A 347 9.07 -13.85 45.76
N ILE A 348 7.82 -13.47 45.52
CA ILE A 348 7.15 -12.51 46.37
C ILE A 348 6.98 -13.25 47.67
N ASP A 349 7.78 -12.85 48.64
CA ASP A 349 7.73 -13.39 50.03
C ASP A 349 6.34 -13.04 50.56
N GLU A 350 5.43 -14.03 50.63
CA GLU A 350 4.06 -13.86 51.15
C GLU A 350 4.02 -13.42 52.64
N ASN A 351 5.19 -13.28 53.25
CA ASN A 351 5.32 -12.87 54.66
C ASN A 351 5.45 -11.35 54.88
N MET A 352 5.28 -10.50 53.83
CA MET A 352 5.25 -9.03 54.01
C MET A 352 3.84 -8.44 54.10
N ALA A 353 2.83 -9.26 54.34
CA ALA A 353 1.47 -8.78 54.65
C ALA A 353 1.12 -9.10 56.10
N LEU A 354 1.69 -8.35 57.04
CA LEU A 354 1.19 -8.13 58.37
C LEU A 354 1.42 -6.68 58.76
#